data_cf84aa2d33557f2a52d04bde10957968
#
_entry.id   cf84aa2d33557f2a52d04bde10957968
#
_cell.length_a   1.000
_cell.length_b   1.000
_cell.length_c   1.000
_cell.angle_alpha   90.00
_cell.angle_beta   90.00
_cell.angle_gamma   90.00
#
_symmetry.space_group_name_H-M   'P 1'
#
loop_
_entity.id
_entity.type
_entity.pdbx_description
1 polymer ?
#
loop_
_entity_poly.entity_id
_entity_poly.type
_entity_poly.pdbx_seq_one_letter_code
_entity_poly.pdbx_strand_id
1 'polypeptide(L)'
;MLNRSKMLQEIDNLLTSEGYKTSNIYDQGSFDLVARKNLLILLLKTFLNIDSINEANAHEMKQLANIFLASPIIIGEKSRNGILEEGVIYERYDIPAISFETLKNMILYKEYPEILADRGGYFVKVDGNVIKQYREKYSLSLKDLADLAHVSRATMYKYENEIVRANTETAMILEEILNTKVTLDIDLLKPTISEDIEYSNVEGADDLSKLGYGILSTNKSPFDAVAKMKSSKDKSSLLTNVEKNRSEKTLKRMAIPLKDLSMITSSEPVFIINNDKIKDSLGTIPVIKSWELKEFENPSELLKIIRERKDNL
;
A
#
# COMPACT_ATOMS: atom_id res chain seq x y z
N MET A 1 22.30 -16.98 -6.15
CA MET A 1 21.03 -16.93 -5.41
C MET A 1 20.73 -15.48 -5.08
N LEU A 2 19.58 -14.97 -5.47
CA LEU A 2 19.12 -13.65 -5.02
C LEU A 2 18.97 -13.73 -3.50
N ASN A 3 19.63 -12.80 -2.80
CA ASN A 3 19.44 -12.61 -1.36
C ASN A 3 18.38 -11.50 -1.21
N ARG A 4 17.46 -11.62 -0.24
CA ARG A 4 16.41 -10.61 0.02
C ARG A 4 16.98 -9.18 0.13
N SER A 5 18.13 -9.02 0.80
CA SER A 5 18.81 -7.73 0.92
C SER A 5 19.24 -7.16 -0.43
N LYS A 6 19.72 -8.02 -1.35
CA LYS A 6 20.10 -7.60 -2.70
C LYS A 6 18.86 -7.18 -3.51
N MET A 7 17.77 -7.92 -3.42
CA MET A 7 16.51 -7.58 -4.09
C MET A 7 15.95 -6.24 -3.58
N LEU A 8 15.99 -5.99 -2.26
CA LEU A 8 15.61 -4.70 -1.68
C LEU A 8 16.45 -3.54 -2.23
N GLN A 9 17.74 -3.76 -2.37
CA GLN A 9 18.67 -2.76 -2.89
C GLN A 9 18.42 -2.48 -4.38
N GLU A 10 18.12 -3.51 -5.16
CA GLU A 10 17.76 -3.37 -6.58
C GLU A 10 16.41 -2.63 -6.75
N ILE A 11 15.43 -2.88 -5.88
CA ILE A 11 14.15 -2.14 -5.85
C ILE A 11 14.38 -0.67 -5.52
N ASP A 12 15.17 -0.38 -4.49
CA ASP A 12 15.48 0.99 -4.08
C ASP A 12 16.20 1.75 -5.20
N ASN A 13 17.21 1.15 -5.82
CA ASN A 13 17.95 1.71 -6.95
C ASN A 13 17.03 1.97 -8.15
N LEU A 14 16.15 1.02 -8.50
CA LEU A 14 15.17 1.16 -9.58
C LEU A 14 14.25 2.37 -9.34
N LEU A 15 13.66 2.44 -8.16
CA LEU A 15 12.72 3.51 -7.83
C LEU A 15 13.41 4.88 -7.77
N THR A 16 14.59 4.94 -7.17
CA THR A 16 15.38 6.19 -7.08
C THR A 16 15.82 6.68 -8.47
N SER A 17 16.27 5.79 -9.35
CA SER A 17 16.64 6.15 -10.73
C SER A 17 15.47 6.71 -11.53
N GLU A 18 14.24 6.28 -11.19
CA GLU A 18 13.02 6.74 -11.83
C GLU A 18 12.38 7.96 -11.12
N GLY A 19 13.11 8.58 -10.20
CA GLY A 19 12.73 9.83 -9.53
C GLY A 19 11.73 9.66 -8.39
N TYR A 20 11.64 8.47 -7.81
CA TYR A 20 10.94 8.28 -6.53
C TYR A 20 11.85 8.73 -5.39
N LYS A 21 11.26 9.33 -4.37
CA LYS A 21 11.89 9.48 -3.05
C LYS A 21 11.61 8.22 -2.25
N THR A 22 12.63 7.56 -1.77
CA THR A 22 12.54 6.32 -1.01
C THR A 22 12.89 6.52 0.46
N SER A 23 12.29 5.74 1.36
CA SER A 23 12.66 5.69 2.77
C SER A 23 13.94 4.87 2.98
N ASN A 24 14.47 4.90 4.18
CA ASN A 24 15.39 3.87 4.62
C ASN A 24 14.72 2.49 4.54
N ILE A 25 15.52 1.42 4.50
CA ILE A 25 15.03 0.05 4.49
C ILE A 25 14.73 -0.40 5.93
N TYR A 26 13.53 -0.96 6.16
CA TYR A 26 13.01 -1.42 7.46
C TYR A 26 12.77 -2.93 7.45
N ASP A 27 13.84 -3.74 7.56
CA ASP A 27 13.85 -5.19 7.34
C ASP A 27 12.87 -6.04 8.15
N GLN A 28 12.43 -5.56 9.31
CA GLN A 28 11.70 -6.38 10.29
C GLN A 28 10.25 -5.92 10.48
N GLY A 29 9.79 -4.97 9.67
CA GLY A 29 8.49 -4.36 9.81
C GLY A 29 7.36 -5.04 9.05
N SER A 30 6.16 -4.45 9.10
CA SER A 30 5.04 -4.79 8.24
C SER A 30 5.30 -4.40 6.78
N PHE A 31 6.18 -3.44 6.56
CA PHE A 31 6.73 -3.04 5.25
C PHE A 31 8.26 -2.92 5.33
N ASP A 32 8.92 -2.89 4.18
CA ASP A 32 10.39 -2.76 4.09
C ASP A 32 10.80 -1.41 3.52
N LEU A 33 10.04 -0.85 2.61
CA LEU A 33 10.35 0.38 1.90
C LEU A 33 9.07 1.16 1.60
N VAL A 34 9.12 2.47 1.79
CA VAL A 34 8.11 3.40 1.29
C VAL A 34 8.72 4.23 0.18
N ALA A 35 8.03 4.36 -0.94
CA ALA A 35 8.49 5.17 -2.04
C ALA A 35 7.40 6.14 -2.50
N ARG A 36 7.81 7.36 -2.87
CA ARG A 36 6.89 8.40 -3.32
C ARG A 36 7.36 9.09 -4.60
N LYS A 37 6.45 9.22 -5.54
CA LYS A 37 6.61 10.08 -6.72
C LYS A 37 5.33 10.89 -6.92
N ASN A 38 5.41 12.20 -6.72
CA ASN A 38 4.23 13.09 -6.72
C ASN A 38 3.17 12.68 -5.68
N LEU A 39 1.96 12.33 -6.14
CA LEU A 39 0.86 11.87 -5.30
C LEU A 39 0.85 10.35 -5.07
N LEU A 40 1.66 9.62 -5.81
CA LEU A 40 1.75 8.18 -5.70
C LEU A 40 2.67 7.79 -4.55
N ILE A 41 2.17 6.96 -3.64
CA ILE A 41 2.93 6.36 -2.55
C ILE A 41 2.83 4.84 -2.69
N LEU A 42 3.98 4.17 -2.69
CA LEU A 42 4.09 2.72 -2.68
C LEU A 42 4.54 2.27 -1.30
N LEU A 43 3.87 1.27 -0.76
CA LEU A 43 4.24 0.59 0.48
C LEU A 43 4.69 -0.82 0.11
N LEU A 44 6.00 -1.09 0.17
CA LEU A 44 6.59 -2.28 -0.38
C LEU A 44 7.04 -3.25 0.72
N LYS A 45 6.72 -4.53 0.54
CA LYS A 45 7.22 -5.63 1.36
C LYS A 45 7.86 -6.69 0.48
N THR A 46 9.03 -7.17 0.88
CA THR A 46 9.85 -8.07 0.06
C THR A 46 10.02 -9.42 0.72
N PHE A 47 9.80 -10.50 -0.03
CA PHE A 47 10.02 -11.88 0.42
C PHE A 47 10.72 -12.68 -0.67
N LEU A 48 11.58 -13.64 -0.28
CA LEU A 48 12.02 -14.68 -1.22
C LEU A 48 10.88 -15.65 -1.57
N ASN A 49 10.01 -15.92 -0.60
CA ASN A 49 8.79 -16.69 -0.79
C ASN A 49 7.60 -15.86 -0.28
N ILE A 50 6.67 -15.50 -1.15
CA ILE A 50 5.51 -14.66 -0.80
C ILE A 50 4.58 -15.31 0.22
N ASP A 51 4.61 -16.64 0.38
CA ASP A 51 3.85 -17.36 1.39
C ASP A 51 4.40 -17.16 2.82
N SER A 52 5.52 -16.46 2.97
CA SER A 52 6.10 -16.15 4.28
C SER A 52 5.45 -14.96 4.98
N ILE A 53 4.60 -14.21 4.30
CA ILE A 53 3.81 -13.16 4.95
C ILE A 53 2.79 -13.79 5.90
N ASN A 54 2.65 -13.22 7.09
CA ASN A 54 1.60 -13.61 8.02
C ASN A 54 0.45 -12.59 8.01
N GLU A 55 -0.69 -13.02 8.51
CA GLU A 55 -1.93 -12.24 8.52
C GLU A 55 -1.77 -10.90 9.29
N ALA A 56 -1.11 -10.91 10.44
CA ALA A 56 -0.90 -9.70 11.24
C ALA A 56 -0.08 -8.65 10.51
N ASN A 57 1.00 -9.05 9.81
CA ASN A 57 1.79 -8.12 9.02
C ASN A 57 1.02 -7.60 7.79
N ALA A 58 0.25 -8.46 7.14
CA ALA A 58 -0.58 -8.08 6.01
C ALA A 58 -1.68 -7.09 6.43
N HIS A 59 -2.34 -7.37 7.55
CA HIS A 59 -3.36 -6.49 8.11
C HIS A 59 -2.78 -5.10 8.45
N GLU A 60 -1.66 -5.03 9.20
CA GLU A 60 -1.00 -3.76 9.53
C GLU A 60 -0.57 -3.01 8.26
N MET A 61 -0.03 -3.70 7.26
CA MET A 61 0.36 -3.11 5.98
C MET A 61 -0.84 -2.50 5.24
N LYS A 62 -1.99 -3.19 5.19
CA LYS A 62 -3.23 -2.67 4.58
C LYS A 62 -3.75 -1.44 5.33
N GLN A 63 -3.78 -1.48 6.65
CA GLN A 63 -4.21 -0.35 7.48
C GLN A 63 -3.34 0.90 7.25
N LEU A 64 -2.02 0.73 7.21
CA LEU A 64 -1.09 1.82 6.91
C LEU A 64 -1.25 2.34 5.49
N ALA A 65 -1.45 1.45 4.51
CA ALA A 65 -1.71 1.85 3.13
C ALA A 65 -2.98 2.72 3.02
N ASN A 66 -4.05 2.38 3.72
CA ASN A 66 -5.27 3.18 3.79
C ASN A 66 -5.04 4.56 4.40
N ILE A 67 -4.26 4.65 5.49
CA ILE A 67 -3.97 5.93 6.14
C ILE A 67 -3.15 6.84 5.22
N PHE A 68 -2.10 6.29 4.60
CA PHE A 68 -1.20 7.06 3.73
C PHE A 68 -1.72 7.24 2.30
N LEU A 69 -2.86 6.62 1.95
CA LEU A 69 -3.35 6.52 0.58
C LEU A 69 -2.28 5.93 -0.35
N ALA A 70 -1.62 4.90 0.14
CA ALA A 70 -0.53 4.20 -0.55
C ALA A 70 -1.03 2.91 -1.19
N SER A 71 -0.28 2.43 -2.18
CA SER A 71 -0.49 1.13 -2.83
C SER A 71 0.41 0.08 -2.16
N PRO A 72 -0.16 -0.88 -1.42
CA PRO A 72 0.60 -1.95 -0.81
C PRO A 72 0.94 -3.01 -1.86
N ILE A 73 2.22 -3.37 -1.99
CA ILE A 73 2.68 -4.38 -2.95
C ILE A 73 3.73 -5.27 -2.29
N ILE A 74 3.53 -6.59 -2.44
CA ILE A 74 4.53 -7.59 -2.08
C ILE A 74 5.40 -7.88 -3.31
N ILE A 75 6.72 -7.84 -3.14
CA ILE A 75 7.67 -8.23 -4.18
C ILE A 75 8.31 -9.55 -3.76
N GLY A 76 8.27 -10.54 -4.63
CA GLY A 76 8.80 -11.86 -4.32
C GLY A 76 9.52 -12.55 -5.47
N GLU A 77 10.22 -13.65 -5.15
CA GLU A 77 10.90 -14.50 -6.12
C GLU A 77 10.06 -15.74 -6.44
N LYS A 78 9.41 -16.32 -5.41
CA LYS A 78 8.65 -17.56 -5.54
C LYS A 78 7.48 -17.65 -4.58
N SER A 79 6.61 -18.62 -4.87
CA SER A 79 5.57 -19.14 -4.00
C SER A 79 5.83 -20.63 -3.69
N ARG A 80 4.93 -21.29 -2.98
CA ARG A 80 4.96 -22.75 -2.80
C ARG A 80 4.83 -23.50 -4.13
N ASN A 81 4.19 -22.91 -5.12
CA ASN A 81 3.90 -23.52 -6.40
C ASN A 81 5.03 -23.32 -7.44
N GLY A 82 6.03 -22.50 -7.16
CA GLY A 82 7.12 -22.23 -8.08
C GLY A 82 7.60 -20.78 -8.06
N ILE A 83 8.43 -20.45 -9.04
CA ILE A 83 8.91 -19.08 -9.27
C ILE A 83 7.74 -18.20 -9.71
N LEU A 84 7.74 -16.93 -9.29
CA LEU A 84 6.73 -15.98 -9.74
C LEU A 84 6.99 -15.60 -11.21
N GLU A 85 5.96 -15.75 -12.02
CA GLU A 85 6.03 -15.43 -13.44
C GLU A 85 5.95 -13.91 -13.64
N GLU A 86 6.65 -13.42 -14.66
CA GLU A 86 6.59 -12.04 -15.09
C GLU A 86 5.20 -11.72 -15.67
N GLY A 87 4.68 -10.54 -15.37
CA GLY A 87 3.35 -10.12 -15.82
C GLY A 87 2.19 -10.77 -15.08
N VAL A 88 2.45 -11.59 -14.06
CA VAL A 88 1.43 -12.28 -13.26
C VAL A 88 1.32 -11.67 -11.87
N ILE A 89 0.09 -11.38 -11.46
CA ILE A 89 -0.26 -10.95 -10.11
C ILE A 89 -0.69 -12.17 -9.31
N TYR A 90 -0.03 -12.38 -8.21
CA TYR A 90 -0.44 -13.27 -7.13
C TYR A 90 -1.09 -12.42 -6.04
N GLU A 91 -1.83 -13.03 -5.13
CA GLU A 91 -2.47 -12.32 -4.02
C GLU A 91 -2.23 -13.04 -2.71
N ARG A 92 -1.91 -12.27 -1.65
CA ARG A 92 -1.78 -12.78 -0.28
C ARG A 92 -2.46 -11.82 0.68
N TYR A 93 -3.52 -12.30 1.35
CA TYR A 93 -4.34 -11.49 2.26
C TYR A 93 -4.86 -10.19 1.60
N ASP A 94 -5.33 -10.28 0.34
CA ASP A 94 -5.80 -9.17 -0.50
C ASP A 94 -4.71 -8.12 -0.83
N ILE A 95 -3.43 -8.46 -0.66
CA ILE A 95 -2.31 -7.64 -1.11
C ILE A 95 -1.74 -8.26 -2.38
N PRO A 96 -1.61 -7.48 -3.49
CA PRO A 96 -0.99 -7.98 -4.70
C PRO A 96 0.49 -8.32 -4.45
N ALA A 97 0.91 -9.45 -4.97
CA ALA A 97 2.29 -9.94 -4.92
C ALA A 97 2.78 -10.20 -6.35
N ILE A 98 3.92 -9.65 -6.70
CA ILE A 98 4.50 -9.71 -8.05
C ILE A 98 5.98 -10.04 -8.01
N SER A 99 6.55 -10.46 -9.15
CA SER A 99 7.98 -10.60 -9.31
C SER A 99 8.68 -9.23 -9.42
N PHE A 100 9.98 -9.20 -9.18
CA PHE A 100 10.77 -7.97 -9.37
C PHE A 100 10.73 -7.50 -10.84
N GLU A 101 10.76 -8.42 -11.80
CA GLU A 101 10.71 -8.07 -13.23
C GLU A 101 9.35 -7.43 -13.58
N THR A 102 8.24 -7.92 -13.02
CA THR A 102 6.93 -7.26 -13.19
C THR A 102 6.94 -5.83 -12.65
N LEU A 103 7.48 -5.61 -11.44
CA LEU A 103 7.63 -4.24 -10.90
C LEU A 103 8.47 -3.36 -11.84
N LYS A 104 9.58 -3.87 -12.34
CA LYS A 104 10.50 -3.17 -13.23
C LYS A 104 9.79 -2.75 -14.52
N ASN A 105 9.02 -3.63 -15.14
CA ASN A 105 8.25 -3.32 -16.35
C ASN A 105 7.20 -2.23 -16.09
N MET A 106 6.49 -2.31 -14.96
CA MET A 106 5.52 -1.27 -14.57
C MET A 106 6.19 0.10 -14.38
N ILE A 107 7.36 0.15 -13.77
CA ILE A 107 8.05 1.40 -13.44
C ILE A 107 8.75 1.99 -14.67
N LEU A 108 9.51 1.18 -15.43
CA LEU A 108 10.30 1.64 -16.58
C LEU A 108 9.48 1.82 -17.85
N TYR A 109 8.66 0.84 -18.19
CA TYR A 109 8.00 0.75 -19.50
C TYR A 109 6.51 1.08 -19.45
N LYS A 110 5.93 1.22 -18.23
CA LYS A 110 4.47 1.40 -18.04
C LYS A 110 3.67 0.20 -18.54
N GLU A 111 4.29 -0.97 -18.56
CA GLU A 111 3.66 -2.23 -18.89
C GLU A 111 3.05 -2.82 -17.61
N TYR A 112 1.73 -2.80 -17.53
CA TYR A 112 1.00 -3.28 -16.37
C TYR A 112 0.61 -4.74 -16.55
N PRO A 113 0.63 -5.56 -15.47
CA PRO A 113 0.21 -6.95 -15.55
C PRO A 113 -1.30 -7.05 -15.81
N GLU A 114 -1.69 -8.10 -16.54
CA GLU A 114 -3.09 -8.40 -16.86
C GLU A 114 -3.56 -9.69 -16.14
N ILE A 115 -2.62 -10.61 -15.86
CA ILE A 115 -2.90 -11.97 -15.41
C ILE A 115 -2.93 -12.03 -13.89
N LEU A 116 -3.99 -12.63 -13.36
CA LEU A 116 -4.20 -12.92 -11.95
C LEU A 116 -4.08 -14.41 -11.72
N ALA A 117 -3.13 -14.83 -10.89
CA ALA A 117 -3.04 -16.22 -10.43
C ALA A 117 -4.01 -16.43 -9.25
N ASP A 118 -5.00 -17.28 -9.42
CA ASP A 118 -6.01 -17.62 -8.43
C ASP A 118 -6.17 -19.16 -8.33
N ARG A 119 -7.01 -19.62 -7.41
CA ARG A 119 -7.34 -21.04 -7.30
C ARG A 119 -7.95 -21.52 -8.61
N GLY A 120 -7.32 -22.52 -9.21
CA GLY A 120 -7.79 -23.13 -10.46
C GLY A 120 -7.13 -22.59 -11.73
N GLY A 121 -6.19 -21.63 -11.66
CA GLY A 121 -5.41 -21.23 -12.82
C GLY A 121 -5.15 -19.73 -12.92
N TYR A 122 -5.01 -19.27 -14.15
CA TYR A 122 -4.73 -17.88 -14.51
C TYR A 122 -5.96 -17.21 -15.11
N PHE A 123 -6.27 -16.03 -14.63
CA PHE A 123 -7.46 -15.29 -14.99
C PHE A 123 -7.11 -13.85 -15.40
N VAL A 124 -7.93 -13.27 -16.27
CA VAL A 124 -7.80 -11.87 -16.71
C VAL A 124 -9.12 -11.14 -16.51
N LYS A 125 -9.04 -9.85 -16.31
CA LYS A 125 -10.22 -8.97 -16.44
C LYS A 125 -10.46 -8.70 -17.91
N VAL A 126 -11.71 -8.68 -18.33
CA VAL A 126 -12.09 -8.38 -19.70
C VAL A 126 -12.95 -7.13 -19.76
N ASP A 127 -12.82 -6.38 -20.85
CA ASP A 127 -13.69 -5.25 -21.16
C ASP A 127 -14.96 -5.75 -21.82
N GLY A 128 -16.01 -5.86 -21.05
CA GLY A 128 -17.31 -6.36 -21.48
C GLY A 128 -17.93 -5.48 -22.58
N ASN A 129 -17.67 -4.17 -22.56
CA ASN A 129 -18.18 -3.24 -23.58
C ASN A 129 -17.50 -3.49 -24.94
N VAL A 130 -16.18 -3.70 -24.92
CA VAL A 130 -15.43 -4.06 -26.14
C VAL A 130 -15.93 -5.39 -26.70
N ILE A 131 -16.07 -6.42 -25.87
CA ILE A 131 -16.60 -7.72 -26.30
C ILE A 131 -17.96 -7.55 -26.97
N LYS A 132 -18.89 -6.86 -26.31
CA LYS A 132 -20.24 -6.61 -26.86
C LYS A 132 -20.21 -5.82 -28.16
N GLN A 133 -19.46 -4.72 -28.22
CA GLN A 133 -19.34 -3.87 -29.40
C GLN A 133 -18.85 -4.65 -30.63
N TYR A 134 -17.79 -5.44 -30.48
CA TYR A 134 -17.22 -6.20 -31.59
C TYR A 134 -18.08 -7.40 -31.97
N ARG A 135 -18.72 -8.07 -30.99
CA ARG A 135 -19.72 -9.11 -31.28
C ARG A 135 -20.85 -8.56 -32.15
N GLU A 136 -21.41 -7.41 -31.81
CA GLU A 136 -22.47 -6.76 -32.59
C GLU A 136 -21.98 -6.31 -33.98
N LYS A 137 -20.76 -5.77 -34.06
CA LYS A 137 -20.11 -5.41 -35.31
C LYS A 137 -19.99 -6.59 -36.28
N TYR A 138 -19.71 -7.78 -35.76
CA TYR A 138 -19.63 -9.00 -36.56
C TYR A 138 -20.98 -9.73 -36.69
N SER A 139 -22.08 -9.11 -36.26
CA SER A 139 -23.43 -9.67 -36.30
C SER A 139 -23.58 -11.04 -35.64
N LEU A 140 -22.77 -11.28 -34.57
CA LEU A 140 -22.84 -12.49 -33.80
C LEU A 140 -23.88 -12.36 -32.66
N SER A 141 -24.70 -13.38 -32.48
CA SER A 141 -25.50 -13.48 -31.26
C SER A 141 -24.63 -13.82 -30.07
N LEU A 142 -25.13 -13.57 -28.83
CA LEU A 142 -24.43 -13.97 -27.62
C LEU A 142 -24.13 -15.47 -27.57
N LYS A 143 -25.02 -16.27 -28.16
CA LYS A 143 -24.84 -17.72 -28.27
C LYS A 143 -23.73 -18.08 -29.25
N ASP A 144 -23.71 -17.44 -30.43
CA ASP A 144 -22.70 -17.72 -31.45
C ASP A 144 -21.29 -17.43 -30.92
N LEU A 145 -21.09 -16.27 -30.24
CA LEU A 145 -19.81 -15.96 -29.65
C LEU A 145 -19.44 -16.93 -28.50
N ALA A 146 -20.42 -17.35 -27.69
CA ALA A 146 -20.20 -18.30 -26.62
C ALA A 146 -19.77 -19.67 -27.19
N ASP A 147 -20.44 -20.14 -28.24
CA ASP A 147 -20.12 -21.43 -28.90
C ASP A 147 -18.71 -21.38 -29.52
N LEU A 148 -18.34 -20.26 -30.17
CA LEU A 148 -17.01 -20.04 -30.74
C LEU A 148 -15.91 -19.96 -29.67
N ALA A 149 -16.19 -19.34 -28.51
CA ALA A 149 -15.25 -19.24 -27.40
C ALA A 149 -15.27 -20.45 -26.45
N HIS A 150 -16.01 -21.51 -26.79
CA HIS A 150 -16.14 -22.75 -26.02
C HIS A 150 -16.64 -22.55 -24.58
N VAL A 151 -17.51 -21.57 -24.36
CA VAL A 151 -18.12 -21.28 -23.04
C VAL A 151 -19.65 -21.33 -23.12
N SER A 152 -20.29 -21.37 -21.96
CA SER A 152 -21.74 -21.29 -21.93
C SER A 152 -22.23 -19.87 -22.29
N ARG A 153 -23.45 -19.76 -22.87
CA ARG A 153 -24.09 -18.46 -23.09
C ARG A 153 -24.17 -17.64 -21.79
N ALA A 154 -24.41 -18.28 -20.66
CA ALA A 154 -24.44 -17.63 -19.34
C ALA A 154 -23.08 -17.08 -18.93
N THR A 155 -22.00 -17.78 -19.25
CA THR A 155 -20.62 -17.31 -19.01
C THR A 155 -20.31 -16.11 -19.90
N MET A 156 -20.64 -16.14 -21.17
CA MET A 156 -20.43 -15.02 -22.10
C MET A 156 -21.21 -13.78 -21.65
N TYR A 157 -22.46 -13.95 -21.20
CA TYR A 157 -23.22 -12.86 -20.59
C TYR A 157 -22.51 -12.23 -19.39
N LYS A 158 -21.91 -13.07 -18.52
CA LYS A 158 -21.13 -12.57 -17.38
C LYS A 158 -19.87 -11.83 -17.79
N TYR A 159 -19.21 -12.22 -18.90
CA TYR A 159 -18.07 -11.50 -19.46
C TYR A 159 -18.48 -10.13 -19.99
N GLU A 160 -19.54 -10.05 -20.82
CA GLU A 160 -20.03 -8.76 -21.33
C GLU A 160 -20.51 -7.80 -20.24
N ASN A 161 -20.89 -8.32 -19.08
CA ASN A 161 -21.31 -7.50 -17.95
C ASN A 161 -20.23 -7.39 -16.83
N GLU A 162 -19.01 -7.85 -17.09
CA GLU A 162 -17.85 -7.76 -16.18
C GLU A 162 -18.09 -8.40 -14.80
N ILE A 163 -18.99 -9.39 -14.71
CA ILE A 163 -19.37 -10.06 -13.46
C ILE A 163 -18.30 -11.04 -13.00
N VAL A 164 -17.58 -11.66 -13.94
CA VAL A 164 -16.55 -12.66 -13.68
C VAL A 164 -15.32 -12.43 -14.54
N ARG A 165 -14.17 -12.86 -14.04
CA ARG A 165 -12.91 -12.89 -14.81
C ARG A 165 -12.96 -14.03 -15.82
N ALA A 166 -12.32 -13.85 -16.97
CA ALA A 166 -12.09 -14.92 -17.94
C ALA A 166 -10.80 -15.67 -17.59
N ASN A 167 -10.73 -16.97 -17.91
CA ASN A 167 -9.44 -17.62 -17.93
C ASN A 167 -8.61 -17.12 -19.12
N THR A 168 -7.30 -17.23 -19.03
CA THR A 168 -6.39 -16.72 -20.08
C THR A 168 -6.64 -17.34 -21.44
N GLU A 169 -6.94 -18.65 -21.51
CA GLU A 169 -7.21 -19.34 -22.76
C GLU A 169 -8.47 -18.82 -23.44
N THR A 170 -9.57 -18.65 -22.68
CA THR A 170 -10.81 -18.07 -23.22
C THR A 170 -10.62 -16.63 -23.68
N ALA A 171 -9.84 -15.83 -22.94
CA ALA A 171 -9.56 -14.45 -23.33
C ALA A 171 -8.78 -14.39 -24.65
N MET A 172 -7.76 -15.23 -24.82
CA MET A 172 -7.00 -15.35 -26.09
C MET A 172 -7.90 -15.73 -27.26
N ILE A 173 -8.78 -16.72 -27.09
CA ILE A 173 -9.76 -17.12 -28.12
C ILE A 173 -10.69 -15.96 -28.45
N LEU A 174 -11.17 -15.21 -27.47
CA LEU A 174 -12.01 -14.03 -27.72
C LEU A 174 -11.28 -12.94 -28.49
N GLU A 175 -10.02 -12.67 -28.17
CA GLU A 175 -9.18 -11.69 -28.88
C GLU A 175 -8.94 -12.10 -30.32
N GLU A 176 -8.72 -13.39 -30.59
CA GLU A 176 -8.58 -13.93 -31.91
C GLU A 176 -9.89 -13.81 -32.72
N ILE A 177 -11.03 -14.22 -32.19
CA ILE A 177 -12.35 -14.14 -32.86
C ILE A 177 -12.72 -12.70 -33.16
N LEU A 178 -12.53 -11.80 -32.18
CA LEU A 178 -12.94 -10.40 -32.28
C LEU A 178 -11.88 -9.51 -32.97
N ASN A 179 -10.69 -10.05 -33.21
CA ASN A 179 -9.53 -9.36 -33.75
C ASN A 179 -9.27 -8.03 -33.04
N THR A 180 -9.33 -8.05 -31.72
CA THR A 180 -9.10 -6.88 -30.86
C THR A 180 -8.73 -7.31 -29.45
N LYS A 181 -7.95 -6.48 -28.76
CA LYS A 181 -7.63 -6.69 -27.34
C LYS A 181 -8.92 -6.55 -26.50
N VAL A 182 -9.21 -7.56 -25.69
CA VAL A 182 -10.34 -7.54 -24.75
C VAL A 182 -9.89 -7.61 -23.31
N THR A 183 -8.61 -7.91 -23.05
CA THR A 183 -8.03 -7.94 -21.71
C THR A 183 -7.73 -6.53 -21.21
N LEU A 184 -7.85 -6.34 -19.88
CA LEU A 184 -7.60 -5.09 -19.19
C LEU A 184 -6.34 -5.17 -18.35
N ASP A 185 -5.49 -4.17 -18.48
CA ASP A 185 -4.34 -3.97 -17.62
C ASP A 185 -4.78 -3.68 -16.19
N ILE A 186 -4.00 -4.17 -15.20
CA ILE A 186 -4.25 -3.94 -13.77
C ILE A 186 -3.20 -3.00 -13.22
N ASP A 187 -3.59 -1.76 -13.00
CA ASP A 187 -2.70 -0.75 -12.43
C ASP A 187 -2.58 -0.92 -10.91
N LEU A 188 -1.53 -1.62 -10.48
CA LEU A 188 -1.21 -1.85 -9.07
C LEU A 188 -0.65 -0.61 -8.36
N LEU A 189 -0.33 0.45 -9.10
CA LEU A 189 0.20 1.68 -8.51
C LEU A 189 -0.91 2.56 -7.96
N LYS A 190 -2.17 2.31 -8.33
CA LYS A 190 -3.31 3.02 -7.74
C LYS A 190 -3.64 2.49 -6.35
N PRO A 191 -3.79 3.38 -5.35
CA PRO A 191 -4.17 2.96 -4.01
C PRO A 191 -5.57 2.32 -4.00
N THR A 192 -5.68 1.14 -3.40
CA THR A 192 -6.97 0.54 -3.10
C THR A 192 -7.41 1.08 -1.74
N ILE A 193 -8.37 2.00 -1.74
CA ILE A 193 -8.90 2.60 -0.51
C ILE A 193 -10.02 1.69 0.00
N SER A 194 -9.85 1.12 1.18
CA SER A 194 -10.96 0.54 1.94
C SER A 194 -11.44 1.56 2.99
N GLU A 195 -12.73 1.62 3.24
CA GLU A 195 -13.28 2.56 4.23
C GLU A 195 -13.02 2.13 5.68
N ASP A 196 -12.60 0.89 5.90
CA ASP A 196 -12.48 0.29 7.22
C ASP A 196 -11.05 0.44 7.80
N ILE A 197 -10.78 1.60 8.42
CA ILE A 197 -9.59 1.76 9.26
C ILE A 197 -9.96 1.36 10.70
N GLU A 198 -9.29 0.34 11.21
CA GLU A 198 -9.46 -0.12 12.59
C GLU A 198 -8.65 0.75 13.54
N TYR A 199 -9.32 1.75 14.10
CA TYR A 199 -8.69 2.60 15.12
C TYR A 199 -8.65 1.88 16.47
N SER A 200 -7.52 2.00 17.15
CA SER A 200 -7.25 1.41 18.47
C SER A 200 -6.88 2.49 19.49
N ASN A 201 -7.03 2.19 20.76
CA ASN A 201 -6.47 3.02 21.81
C ASN A 201 -4.98 2.69 21.97
N VAL A 202 -4.16 3.71 22.16
CA VAL A 202 -2.73 3.59 22.41
C VAL A 202 -2.44 4.20 23.78
N GLU A 203 -1.96 3.39 24.71
CA GLU A 203 -1.57 3.85 26.03
C GLU A 203 -0.58 5.02 25.95
N GLY A 204 -0.92 6.13 26.59
CA GLY A 204 -0.15 7.38 26.55
C GLY A 204 -0.51 8.31 25.38
N ALA A 205 -1.41 7.92 24.47
CA ALA A 205 -1.94 8.75 23.38
C ALA A 205 -3.48 8.90 23.45
N ASP A 206 -4.11 8.52 24.57
CA ASP A 206 -5.57 8.56 24.73
C ASP A 206 -6.17 9.96 24.52
N ASP A 207 -5.42 11.00 24.88
CA ASP A 207 -5.87 12.39 24.74
C ASP A 207 -5.92 12.83 23.27
N LEU A 208 -5.17 12.20 22.33
CA LEU A 208 -5.35 12.41 20.88
C LEU A 208 -6.74 11.94 20.40
N SER A 209 -7.26 10.86 20.97
CA SER A 209 -8.61 10.38 20.63
C SER A 209 -9.67 11.37 21.07
N LYS A 210 -9.49 12.05 22.20
CA LYS A 210 -10.39 13.11 22.70
C LYS A 210 -10.36 14.34 21.81
N LEU A 211 -9.20 14.63 21.21
CA LEU A 211 -9.05 15.69 20.22
C LEU A 211 -9.65 15.34 18.85
N GLY A 212 -10.26 14.16 18.67
CA GLY A 212 -10.91 13.75 17.42
C GLY A 212 -10.01 12.99 16.44
N TYR A 213 -8.81 12.58 16.83
CA TYR A 213 -8.00 11.69 16.03
C TYR A 213 -8.47 10.23 16.15
N GLY A 214 -8.48 9.52 15.03
CA GLY A 214 -8.45 8.06 15.02
C GLY A 214 -6.99 7.60 15.09
N ILE A 215 -6.66 6.69 15.98
CA ILE A 215 -5.30 6.22 16.20
C ILE A 215 -5.18 4.79 15.72
N LEU A 216 -4.22 4.51 14.87
CA LEU A 216 -3.79 3.17 14.50
C LEU A 216 -2.49 2.85 15.23
N SER A 217 -2.52 1.89 16.15
CA SER A 217 -1.31 1.37 16.78
C SER A 217 -0.56 0.44 15.82
N THR A 218 0.75 0.49 15.84
CA THR A 218 1.60 -0.38 15.04
C THR A 218 2.52 -1.20 15.95
N ASN A 219 2.70 -2.47 15.61
CA ASN A 219 3.57 -3.38 16.37
C ASN A 219 4.85 -3.73 15.61
N LYS A 220 4.82 -3.58 14.30
CA LYS A 220 5.89 -3.97 13.38
C LYS A 220 6.36 -2.81 12.49
N SER A 221 6.05 -1.58 12.86
CA SER A 221 6.50 -0.38 12.16
C SER A 221 7.57 0.35 12.97
N PRO A 222 8.41 1.20 12.36
CA PRO A 222 9.44 1.95 13.07
C PRO A 222 8.90 3.14 13.89
N PHE A 223 7.60 3.21 14.08
CA PHE A 223 6.86 4.16 14.92
C PHE A 223 5.76 3.41 15.70
N ASP A 224 5.26 3.99 16.79
CA ASP A 224 4.28 3.32 17.65
C ASP A 224 2.84 3.48 17.17
N ALA A 225 2.53 4.62 16.54
CA ALA A 225 1.18 4.87 16.05
C ALA A 225 1.14 5.91 14.93
N VAL A 226 0.05 5.83 14.15
CA VAL A 226 -0.38 6.89 13.23
C VAL A 226 -1.71 7.43 13.72
N ALA A 227 -1.82 8.74 13.85
CA ALA A 227 -3.07 9.40 14.18
C ALA A 227 -3.58 10.19 12.97
N LYS A 228 -4.86 10.00 12.60
CA LYS A 228 -5.51 10.69 11.49
C LYS A 228 -6.81 11.31 11.96
N MET A 229 -7.11 12.52 11.53
CA MET A 229 -8.38 13.18 11.87
C MET A 229 -9.58 12.44 11.26
N LYS A 230 -10.60 12.14 12.09
CA LYS A 230 -11.79 11.39 11.65
C LYS A 230 -12.75 12.21 10.76
N SER A 231 -12.82 13.52 10.92
CA SER A 231 -13.87 14.36 10.35
C SER A 231 -13.42 15.59 9.57
N SER A 232 -12.14 15.73 9.22
CA SER A 232 -11.61 16.94 8.61
C SER A 232 -11.34 16.79 7.11
N LYS A 233 -11.56 17.92 6.38
CA LYS A 233 -11.03 18.09 5.01
C LYS A 233 -9.49 18.10 4.97
N ASP A 234 -8.85 18.36 6.10
CA ASP A 234 -7.41 18.29 6.27
C ASP A 234 -7.00 16.81 6.42
N LYS A 235 -6.27 16.31 5.45
CA LYS A 235 -5.80 14.92 5.36
C LYS A 235 -4.50 14.68 6.11
N SER A 236 -4.03 15.63 6.93
CA SER A 236 -2.77 15.48 7.65
C SER A 236 -2.88 14.35 8.68
N SER A 237 -1.86 13.49 8.68
CA SER A 237 -1.67 12.44 9.67
C SER A 237 -0.46 12.77 10.54
N LEU A 238 -0.50 12.32 11.79
CA LEU A 238 0.61 12.39 12.71
C LEU A 238 1.31 11.03 12.78
N LEU A 239 2.62 11.00 12.60
CA LEU A 239 3.44 9.85 12.95
C LEU A 239 3.99 10.06 14.36
N THR A 240 3.69 9.17 15.28
CA THR A 240 4.06 9.36 16.68
C THR A 240 4.75 8.15 17.28
N ASN A 241 5.71 8.46 18.15
CA ASN A 241 6.22 7.54 19.16
C ASN A 241 5.84 8.05 20.53
N VAL A 242 5.37 7.12 21.37
CA VAL A 242 4.93 7.40 22.74
C VAL A 242 6.01 6.94 23.72
N GLU A 243 6.22 7.72 24.76
CA GLU A 243 7.13 7.31 25.83
C GLU A 243 6.54 6.10 26.59
N LYS A 244 7.16 4.96 26.39
CA LYS A 244 6.87 3.71 27.09
C LYS A 244 8.06 3.33 27.97
N ASN A 245 8.42 4.15 28.97
CA ASN A 245 9.62 3.96 29.81
C ASN A 245 10.93 3.80 29.01
N ARG A 246 11.03 4.48 27.85
CA ARG A 246 12.22 4.42 26.98
C ARG A 246 13.26 5.45 27.38
N SER A 247 14.53 5.09 27.27
CA SER A 247 15.62 6.03 27.49
C SER A 247 15.67 7.11 26.40
N GLU A 248 16.16 8.30 26.71
CA GLU A 248 16.36 9.38 25.76
C GLU A 248 17.21 8.93 24.54
N LYS A 249 18.22 8.08 24.78
CA LYS A 249 19.05 7.50 23.72
C LYS A 249 18.21 6.66 22.74
N THR A 250 17.26 5.88 23.25
CA THR A 250 16.34 5.08 22.44
C THR A 250 15.42 5.97 21.61
N LEU A 251 14.83 6.99 22.25
CA LEU A 251 13.95 7.94 21.57
C LEU A 251 14.70 8.71 20.47
N LYS A 252 15.94 9.16 20.72
CA LYS A 252 16.78 9.79 19.69
C LYS A 252 17.01 8.87 18.47
N ARG A 253 17.17 7.57 18.68
CA ARG A 253 17.29 6.61 17.57
C ARG A 253 15.98 6.45 16.81
N MET A 254 14.84 6.54 17.48
CA MET A 254 13.51 6.47 16.86
C MET A 254 13.16 7.75 16.09
N ALA A 255 13.83 8.87 16.36
CA ALA A 255 13.63 10.10 15.61
C ALA A 255 14.01 9.99 14.12
N ILE A 256 15.02 9.17 13.80
CA ILE A 256 15.52 9.00 12.44
C ILE A 256 14.44 8.41 11.52
N PRO A 257 13.88 7.21 11.79
CA PRO A 257 12.82 6.65 10.95
C PRO A 257 11.54 7.49 10.96
N LEU A 258 11.22 8.13 12.09
CA LEU A 258 10.04 8.99 12.19
C LEU A 258 10.14 10.18 11.24
N LYS A 259 11.31 10.83 11.18
CA LYS A 259 11.59 11.93 10.24
C LYS A 259 11.55 11.45 8.80
N ASP A 260 12.24 10.37 8.50
CA ASP A 260 12.36 9.78 7.17
C ASP A 260 10.96 9.49 6.58
N LEU A 261 10.16 8.72 7.31
CA LEU A 261 8.82 8.35 6.88
C LEU A 261 7.87 9.54 6.80
N SER A 262 7.97 10.50 7.72
CA SER A 262 7.11 11.69 7.70
C SER A 262 7.28 12.52 6.43
N MET A 263 8.50 12.63 5.92
CA MET A 263 8.78 13.35 4.68
C MET A 263 8.16 12.67 3.45
N ILE A 264 8.17 11.34 3.43
CA ILE A 264 7.64 10.58 2.29
C ILE A 264 6.12 10.48 2.33
N THR A 265 5.56 10.23 3.51
CA THR A 265 4.09 10.11 3.68
C THR A 265 3.38 11.45 3.79
N SER A 266 4.12 12.57 3.86
CA SER A 266 3.58 13.92 4.15
C SER A 266 2.82 13.97 5.47
N SER A 267 3.28 13.23 6.47
CA SER A 267 2.76 13.23 7.83
C SER A 267 3.57 14.18 8.70
N GLU A 268 3.00 14.67 9.79
CA GLU A 268 3.76 15.45 10.78
C GLU A 268 4.32 14.51 11.84
N PRO A 269 5.65 14.50 12.05
CA PRO A 269 6.28 13.66 13.05
C PRO A 269 6.19 14.32 14.43
N VAL A 270 5.88 13.55 15.46
CA VAL A 270 5.79 14.05 16.82
C VAL A 270 6.12 12.97 17.84
N PHE A 271 6.82 13.33 18.92
CA PHE A 271 6.92 12.52 20.12
C PHE A 271 5.89 12.94 21.14
N ILE A 272 5.21 11.98 21.77
CA ILE A 272 4.36 12.21 22.93
C ILE A 272 5.10 11.67 24.16
N ILE A 273 5.48 12.56 25.06
CA ILE A 273 6.40 12.25 26.16
C ILE A 273 5.82 12.72 27.49
N ASN A 274 5.89 11.86 28.50
CA ASN A 274 5.50 12.16 29.88
C ASN A 274 6.72 12.40 30.78
N ASN A 275 7.67 13.24 30.29
CA ASN A 275 8.91 13.53 31.00
C ASN A 275 9.28 15.02 30.78
N ASP A 276 9.31 15.78 31.85
CA ASP A 276 9.60 17.21 31.88
C ASP A 276 11.09 17.53 31.60
N LYS A 277 11.99 16.58 31.82
CA LYS A 277 13.43 16.74 31.57
C LYS A 277 13.79 16.77 30.08
N ILE A 278 12.93 16.23 29.22
CA ILE A 278 13.13 16.26 27.78
C ILE A 278 12.60 17.63 27.27
N LYS A 279 13.38 18.33 26.46
CA LYS A 279 13.01 19.63 25.87
C LYS A 279 11.88 19.46 24.86
N ASP A 280 11.40 20.55 24.27
CA ASP A 280 10.32 20.60 23.29
C ASP A 280 10.69 19.99 21.94
N SER A 281 11.88 19.42 21.85
CA SER A 281 12.36 18.68 20.69
C SER A 281 13.28 17.54 21.07
N LEU A 282 13.31 16.51 20.26
CA LEU A 282 14.21 15.37 20.37
C LEU A 282 14.86 15.10 19.00
N GLY A 283 16.10 15.55 18.86
CA GLY A 283 16.74 15.63 17.53
C GLY A 283 16.05 16.70 16.70
N THR A 284 15.47 16.30 15.56
CA THR A 284 14.73 17.18 14.65
C THR A 284 13.21 16.96 14.70
N ILE A 285 12.72 16.28 15.74
CA ILE A 285 11.31 15.96 15.89
C ILE A 285 10.72 16.75 17.06
N PRO A 286 9.60 17.44 16.88
CA PRO A 286 8.87 18.09 17.96
C PRO A 286 8.42 17.12 19.03
N VAL A 287 8.44 17.58 20.26
CA VAL A 287 7.94 16.86 21.44
C VAL A 287 6.72 17.59 21.97
N ILE A 288 5.64 16.85 22.19
CA ILE A 288 4.46 17.30 22.91
C ILE A 288 4.43 16.53 24.23
N LYS A 289 4.24 17.23 25.33
CA LYS A 289 4.10 16.60 26.64
C LYS A 289 2.70 16.03 26.79
N SER A 290 2.58 14.87 27.44
CA SER A 290 1.27 14.22 27.62
C SER A 290 0.25 15.12 28.33
N TRP A 291 0.70 15.99 29.23
CA TRP A 291 -0.20 16.95 29.90
C TRP A 291 -0.62 18.10 29.00
N GLU A 292 0.24 18.57 28.06
CA GLU A 292 -0.11 19.61 27.08
C GLU A 292 -1.26 19.17 26.16
N LEU A 293 -1.35 17.86 25.83
CA LEU A 293 -2.45 17.35 25.02
C LEU A 293 -3.83 17.64 25.60
N LYS A 294 -3.93 17.80 26.93
CA LYS A 294 -5.18 18.10 27.64
C LYS A 294 -5.56 19.57 27.55
N GLU A 295 -4.63 20.43 27.17
CA GLU A 295 -4.84 21.87 27.08
C GLU A 295 -5.37 22.30 25.71
N PHE A 296 -5.22 21.43 24.70
CA PHE A 296 -5.72 21.70 23.36
C PHE A 296 -7.23 21.42 23.25
N GLU A 297 -7.95 22.36 22.66
CA GLU A 297 -9.39 22.25 22.44
C GLU A 297 -9.71 21.53 21.10
N ASN A 298 -8.79 21.62 20.12
CA ASN A 298 -9.01 21.10 18.78
C ASN A 298 -7.71 20.62 18.10
N PRO A 299 -7.83 19.76 17.07
CA PRO A 299 -6.66 19.21 16.37
C PRO A 299 -5.79 20.28 15.68
N SER A 300 -6.37 21.40 15.28
CA SER A 300 -5.64 22.46 14.55
C SER A 300 -4.65 23.20 15.45
N GLU A 301 -4.97 23.35 16.73
CA GLU A 301 -4.05 23.93 17.72
C GLU A 301 -2.84 23.03 17.93
N LEU A 302 -3.06 21.73 18.09
CA LEU A 302 -1.99 20.75 18.21
C LEU A 302 -1.06 20.79 16.97
N LEU A 303 -1.64 20.77 15.76
CA LEU A 303 -0.86 20.85 14.52
C LEU A 303 -0.06 22.16 14.42
N LYS A 304 -0.63 23.29 14.84
CA LYS A 304 0.05 24.57 14.86
C LYS A 304 1.28 24.52 15.77
N ILE A 305 1.14 24.04 16.99
CA ILE A 305 2.26 23.91 17.94
C ILE A 305 3.33 22.93 17.43
N ILE A 306 2.93 21.80 16.84
CA ILE A 306 3.89 20.87 16.23
C ILE A 306 4.71 21.57 15.14
N ARG A 307 4.08 22.35 14.27
CA ARG A 307 4.75 23.10 13.20
C ARG A 307 5.65 24.20 13.73
N GLU A 308 5.17 25.00 14.68
CA GLU A 308 5.97 26.04 15.33
C GLU A 308 7.23 25.46 16.01
N ARG A 309 7.10 24.33 16.72
CA ARG A 309 8.25 23.65 17.33
C ARG A 309 9.21 23.08 16.29
N LYS A 310 8.71 22.65 15.13
CA LYS A 310 9.51 22.15 14.01
C LYS A 310 10.29 23.27 13.33
N ASP A 311 9.69 24.45 13.15
CA ASP A 311 10.32 25.61 12.49
C ASP A 311 11.41 26.26 13.35
N ASN A 312 11.38 26.03 14.67
CA ASN A 312 12.37 26.52 15.64
C ASN A 312 13.57 25.55 15.83
N LEU A 313 13.66 24.48 15.04
CA LEU A 313 14.72 23.47 15.09
C LEU A 313 15.74 23.64 13.96
#